data_638bfdd26dd747745adf356fd8c5eec5
#
_entry.id   638bfdd26dd747745adf356fd8c5eec5
#
_cell.length_a   1.000
_cell.length_b   1.000
_cell.length_c   1.000
_cell.angle_alpha   90.00
_cell.angle_beta   90.00
_cell.angle_gamma   90.00
#
_symmetry.space_group_name_H-M   'P 1'
#
loop_
_entity.id
_entity.type
_entity.pdbx_description
1 polymer ?
#
loop_
_entity_poly.entity_id
_entity_poly.type
_entity_poly.pdbx_seq_one_letter_code
_entity_poly.pdbx_strand_id
1 'polypeptide(L)'
;MLARSRTDTCQFAAKPVPFHTKIRTSRMLAFACKKYLFALLIAVMIHSAITEDIDPPIPCVSVQTCVDDLDMTKGVTCTDGYCVCENDGQMKNCSSSNIQHNKTIGSTIFQTCKIDQNCGVNNTICNTTKSQCECRKGYVLSSSKRECLKKANALDFPCTDNIQCLAYLPNTTCQNNQCICIPEYHFVTNACYKTIDVGKSCNRSEECAHVNGAVCTDRNVCDCAEATVINKDRKKCLRVAEDILEECEEDVQCTKSFPNTLCVNRTCQCQSGYHFEHIEKQCYNNKKLGEPCGNTYDCYQEENGNVTEKAVTCEKNVCVCAENYERKDDRCVSGGSHLLPVLPTFLVTIICLISFRLD
;
A
#
# COMPACT_ATOMS: atom_id res chain seq x y z
N MET A 1 -15.67 -17.09 -12.46
CA MET A 1 -16.60 -16.16 -13.13
C MET A 1 -15.80 -15.14 -13.90
N LEU A 2 -16.04 -15.03 -15.18
CA LEU A 2 -15.22 -14.38 -16.20
C LEU A 2 -15.26 -12.85 -16.08
N ALA A 3 -14.12 -12.21 -15.93
CA ALA A 3 -13.97 -10.77 -16.07
C ALA A 3 -13.83 -10.41 -17.55
N ARG A 4 -14.77 -9.62 -18.06
CA ARG A 4 -14.75 -9.04 -19.41
C ARG A 4 -13.81 -7.82 -19.43
N SER A 5 -12.78 -7.90 -20.24
CA SER A 5 -12.00 -6.74 -20.67
C SER A 5 -12.83 -5.88 -21.61
N ARG A 6 -12.99 -4.60 -21.30
CA ARG A 6 -13.50 -3.58 -22.22
C ARG A 6 -12.34 -3.00 -23.00
N THR A 7 -12.30 -3.29 -24.29
CA THR A 7 -11.53 -2.54 -25.28
C THR A 7 -12.39 -1.38 -25.76
N ASP A 8 -12.01 -0.15 -25.41
CA ASP A 8 -12.62 1.06 -25.96
C ASP A 8 -12.12 1.27 -27.38
N THR A 9 -12.98 0.94 -28.34
CA THR A 9 -12.82 1.26 -29.76
C THR A 9 -13.36 2.68 -30.00
N CYS A 10 -12.49 3.64 -30.34
CA CYS A 10 -12.90 4.93 -30.87
C CYS A 10 -13.67 4.76 -32.18
N GLN A 11 -15.00 4.92 -32.16
CA GLN A 11 -15.84 5.07 -33.35
C GLN A 11 -15.88 6.54 -33.76
N PHE A 12 -15.16 6.88 -34.82
CA PHE A 12 -15.38 8.12 -35.54
C PHE A 12 -16.53 7.93 -36.53
N ALA A 13 -17.63 8.62 -36.30
CA ALA A 13 -18.75 8.73 -37.22
C ALA A 13 -18.34 9.55 -38.44
N ALA A 14 -18.16 8.92 -39.58
CA ALA A 14 -17.93 9.57 -40.86
C ALA A 14 -19.27 9.88 -41.56
N LYS A 15 -19.55 11.16 -41.83
CA LYS A 15 -20.62 11.59 -42.77
C LYS A 15 -20.20 11.28 -44.21
N PRO A 16 -21.12 10.88 -45.11
CA PRO A 16 -20.77 10.58 -46.49
C PRO A 16 -20.53 11.86 -47.30
N VAL A 17 -19.39 11.93 -48.00
CA VAL A 17 -18.99 12.99 -48.92
C VAL A 17 -18.94 12.37 -50.33
N PRO A 18 -19.39 13.08 -51.41
CA PRO A 18 -19.57 12.49 -52.73
C PRO A 18 -18.27 12.21 -53.48
N PHE A 19 -18.38 11.28 -54.38
CA PHE A 19 -17.43 10.45 -55.10
C PHE A 19 -16.57 11.17 -56.16
N HIS A 20 -15.80 12.22 -55.90
CA HIS A 20 -14.88 12.73 -56.95
C HIS A 20 -13.47 13.25 -56.50
N THR A 21 -13.00 12.95 -55.29
CA THR A 21 -11.68 13.42 -54.86
C THR A 21 -10.78 12.35 -54.23
N LYS A 22 -11.00 11.07 -54.58
CA LYS A 22 -10.40 9.93 -53.86
C LYS A 22 -8.96 9.53 -54.23
N ILE A 23 -8.29 10.20 -55.15
CA ILE A 23 -6.92 9.78 -55.60
C ILE A 23 -5.77 10.65 -55.06
N ARG A 24 -6.03 11.89 -54.62
CA ARG A 24 -4.95 12.76 -54.12
C ARG A 24 -4.69 12.68 -52.61
N THR A 25 -5.69 12.35 -51.82
CA THR A 25 -5.57 12.27 -50.36
C THR A 25 -4.87 11.00 -49.87
N SER A 26 -4.97 9.89 -50.62
CA SER A 26 -4.33 8.62 -50.23
C SER A 26 -2.78 8.68 -50.31
N ARG A 27 -2.23 9.47 -51.23
CA ARG A 27 -0.76 9.64 -51.30
C ARG A 27 -0.21 10.55 -50.18
N MET A 28 -0.94 11.59 -49.81
CA MET A 28 -0.50 12.46 -48.71
C MET A 28 -0.58 11.77 -47.33
N LEU A 29 -1.60 10.95 -47.04
CA LEU A 29 -1.68 10.16 -45.81
C LEU A 29 -0.58 9.10 -45.76
N ALA A 30 -0.24 8.44 -46.87
CA ALA A 30 0.86 7.48 -46.91
C ALA A 30 2.25 8.14 -46.65
N PHE A 31 2.46 9.36 -47.14
CA PHE A 31 3.67 10.12 -46.87
C PHE A 31 3.76 10.64 -45.44
N ALA A 32 2.64 11.06 -44.85
CA ALA A 32 2.58 11.47 -43.45
C ALA A 32 2.86 10.26 -42.51
N CYS A 33 2.19 9.13 -42.75
CA CYS A 33 2.41 7.91 -41.98
C CYS A 33 3.86 7.41 -42.06
N LYS A 34 4.47 7.48 -43.24
CA LYS A 34 5.87 7.08 -43.45
C LYS A 34 6.86 8.01 -42.71
N LYS A 35 6.59 9.33 -42.66
CA LYS A 35 7.38 10.29 -41.89
C LYS A 35 7.22 10.07 -40.38
N TYR A 36 6.01 9.80 -39.89
CA TYR A 36 5.78 9.49 -38.47
C TYR A 36 6.42 8.16 -38.04
N LEU A 37 6.33 7.12 -38.88
CA LEU A 37 7.02 5.85 -38.59
C LEU A 37 8.55 6.03 -38.58
N PHE A 38 9.11 6.84 -39.49
CA PHE A 38 10.55 7.10 -39.52
C PHE A 38 10.98 7.94 -38.32
N ALA A 39 10.21 8.93 -37.89
CA ALA A 39 10.46 9.70 -36.68
C ALA A 39 10.35 8.84 -35.40
N LEU A 40 9.39 7.91 -35.33
CA LEU A 40 9.25 6.95 -34.23
C LEU A 40 10.43 5.97 -34.19
N LEU A 41 10.89 5.47 -35.34
CA LEU A 41 12.07 4.61 -35.43
C LEU A 41 13.35 5.34 -35.02
N ILE A 42 13.51 6.61 -35.39
CA ILE A 42 14.64 7.43 -34.95
C ILE A 42 14.57 7.70 -33.45
N ALA A 43 13.37 7.98 -32.88
CA ALA A 43 13.18 8.18 -31.45
C ALA A 43 13.48 6.89 -30.66
N VAL A 44 13.08 5.72 -31.17
CA VAL A 44 13.42 4.42 -30.56
C VAL A 44 14.92 4.14 -30.65
N MET A 45 15.56 4.45 -31.80
CA MET A 45 17.01 4.28 -31.97
C MET A 45 17.81 5.25 -31.09
N ILE A 46 17.34 6.48 -30.90
CA ILE A 46 17.96 7.44 -29.97
C ILE A 46 17.76 6.99 -28.53
N HIS A 47 16.58 6.43 -28.16
CA HIS A 47 16.36 5.87 -26.83
C HIS A 47 17.23 4.64 -26.56
N SER A 48 17.46 3.80 -27.57
CA SER A 48 18.34 2.63 -27.47
C SER A 48 19.83 3.00 -27.42
N ALA A 49 20.21 4.18 -27.93
CA ALA A 49 21.60 4.65 -27.92
C ALA A 49 21.96 5.42 -26.63
N ILE A 50 20.99 5.76 -25.77
CA ILE A 50 21.20 6.50 -24.51
C ILE A 50 21.10 5.58 -23.28
N THR A 51 20.95 4.29 -23.43
CA THR A 51 21.29 3.37 -22.35
C THR A 51 22.81 3.26 -22.29
N GLU A 52 23.47 4.32 -21.81
CA GLU A 52 24.78 4.15 -21.18
C GLU A 52 24.55 3.08 -20.11
N ASP A 53 25.35 2.02 -20.14
CA ASP A 53 25.50 1.08 -19.03
C ASP A 53 26.02 1.90 -17.83
N ILE A 54 25.10 2.55 -17.13
CA ILE A 54 25.41 3.25 -15.88
C ILE A 54 25.60 2.13 -14.87
N ASP A 55 26.84 1.79 -14.62
CA ASP A 55 27.21 0.92 -13.53
C ASP A 55 26.48 1.39 -12.27
N PRO A 56 25.83 0.47 -11.53
CA PRO A 56 25.09 0.86 -10.33
C PRO A 56 26.04 1.55 -9.33
N PRO A 57 25.61 2.64 -8.70
CA PRO A 57 26.42 3.34 -7.70
C PRO A 57 26.76 2.39 -6.54
N ILE A 58 27.98 2.52 -6.02
CA ILE A 58 28.49 1.67 -4.93
C ILE A 58 27.91 2.17 -3.60
N PRO A 59 27.13 1.38 -2.86
CA PRO A 59 26.52 1.81 -1.62
C PRO A 59 27.55 1.86 -0.48
N CYS A 60 27.36 2.76 0.47
CA CYS A 60 28.21 2.91 1.64
C CYS A 60 27.43 3.23 2.91
N VAL A 61 27.98 2.87 4.05
CA VAL A 61 27.50 3.24 5.40
C VAL A 61 28.40 4.28 6.06
N SER A 62 29.65 4.38 5.58
CA SER A 62 30.65 5.33 6.05
C SER A 62 31.70 5.59 4.96
N VAL A 63 32.47 6.64 5.12
CA VAL A 63 33.63 6.91 4.23
C VAL A 63 34.60 5.73 4.24
N GLN A 64 34.79 5.07 5.37
CA GLN A 64 35.66 3.91 5.50
C GLN A 64 35.19 2.76 4.61
N THR A 65 33.88 2.53 4.48
CA THR A 65 33.29 1.54 3.57
C THR A 65 33.73 1.83 2.14
N CYS A 66 33.67 3.09 1.71
CA CYS A 66 34.11 3.48 0.36
C CYS A 66 35.62 3.33 0.18
N VAL A 67 36.42 3.66 1.20
CA VAL A 67 37.88 3.49 1.17
C VAL A 67 38.23 2.01 1.00
N ASP A 68 37.59 1.15 1.78
CA ASP A 68 37.84 -0.30 1.77
C ASP A 68 37.34 -0.97 0.49
N ASP A 69 36.16 -0.60 0.00
CA ASP A 69 35.53 -1.19 -1.18
C ASP A 69 36.20 -0.72 -2.49
N LEU A 70 36.71 0.51 -2.53
CA LEU A 70 37.30 1.11 -3.73
C LEU A 70 38.85 1.11 -3.73
N ASP A 71 39.49 0.66 -2.63
CA ASP A 71 40.94 0.73 -2.43
C ASP A 71 41.50 2.16 -2.66
N MET A 72 40.71 3.19 -2.28
CA MET A 72 41.02 4.61 -2.48
C MET A 72 41.16 5.29 -1.12
N THR A 73 42.32 5.83 -0.84
CA THR A 73 42.61 6.54 0.43
C THR A 73 42.31 8.04 0.41
N LYS A 74 42.02 8.63 -0.77
CA LYS A 74 41.72 10.06 -0.93
C LYS A 74 40.69 10.28 -2.04
N GLY A 75 39.94 11.36 -1.94
CA GLY A 75 38.99 11.78 -2.99
C GLY A 75 37.70 10.94 -3.03
N VAL A 76 37.37 10.22 -1.94
CA VAL A 76 36.14 9.45 -1.84
C VAL A 76 35.37 9.87 -0.58
N THR A 77 34.05 10.01 -0.71
CA THR A 77 33.14 10.31 0.40
C THR A 77 31.91 9.40 0.33
N CYS A 78 31.21 9.24 1.44
CA CYS A 78 29.94 8.54 1.48
C CYS A 78 28.82 9.58 1.62
N THR A 79 28.03 9.78 0.58
CA THR A 79 26.97 10.78 0.54
C THR A 79 25.67 10.11 0.10
N ASP A 80 24.58 10.34 0.83
CA ASP A 80 23.25 9.74 0.58
C ASP A 80 23.28 8.21 0.42
N GLY A 81 24.17 7.54 1.18
CA GLY A 81 24.29 6.08 1.15
C GLY A 81 25.08 5.52 -0.04
N TYR A 82 25.76 6.37 -0.80
CA TYR A 82 26.57 5.96 -1.95
C TYR A 82 27.98 6.57 -1.90
N CYS A 83 28.96 5.81 -2.42
CA CYS A 83 30.32 6.29 -2.59
C CYS A 83 30.39 7.33 -3.70
N VAL A 84 30.92 8.50 -3.38
CA VAL A 84 31.12 9.61 -4.30
C VAL A 84 32.62 9.84 -4.44
N CYS A 85 33.09 9.79 -5.69
CA CYS A 85 34.50 9.94 -6.06
C CYS A 85 34.75 11.31 -6.71
N GLU A 86 35.87 11.91 -6.39
CA GLU A 86 36.38 13.08 -7.11
C GLU A 86 37.04 12.63 -8.41
N ASN A 87 36.48 13.04 -9.55
CA ASN A 87 37.02 12.78 -10.86
C ASN A 87 37.10 14.12 -11.63
N ASP A 88 38.28 14.52 -12.07
CA ASP A 88 38.53 15.77 -12.75
C ASP A 88 37.94 17.04 -12.09
N GLY A 89 37.99 17.08 -10.74
CA GLY A 89 37.44 18.18 -9.94
C GLY A 89 35.93 18.20 -9.81
N GLN A 90 35.23 17.14 -10.23
CA GLN A 90 33.79 16.95 -10.02
C GLN A 90 33.52 15.72 -9.15
N MET A 91 32.60 15.90 -8.20
CA MET A 91 32.12 14.79 -7.38
C MET A 91 31.02 14.02 -8.13
N LYS A 92 31.26 12.73 -8.38
CA LYS A 92 30.30 11.83 -9.07
C LYS A 92 30.22 10.51 -8.32
N ASN A 93 29.08 9.81 -8.46
CA ASN A 93 28.97 8.47 -7.89
C ASN A 93 30.10 7.57 -8.41
N CYS A 94 30.76 6.89 -7.48
CA CYS A 94 31.78 5.91 -7.87
C CYS A 94 31.11 4.78 -8.61
N SER A 95 31.63 4.39 -9.74
CA SER A 95 31.25 3.19 -10.49
C SER A 95 32.47 2.33 -10.74
N SER A 96 32.25 1.04 -10.96
CA SER A 96 33.33 0.09 -11.22
C SER A 96 34.17 0.46 -12.47
N SER A 97 33.57 1.18 -13.42
CA SER A 97 34.22 1.63 -14.64
C SER A 97 35.13 2.85 -14.45
N ASN A 98 34.90 3.65 -13.40
CA ASN A 98 35.69 4.89 -13.15
C ASN A 98 36.95 4.64 -12.34
N ILE A 99 37.22 3.44 -11.90
CA ILE A 99 38.42 3.06 -11.18
C ILE A 99 39.55 2.89 -12.23
N GLN A 100 40.32 3.92 -12.48
CA GLN A 100 41.55 3.78 -13.25
C GLN A 100 42.47 2.81 -12.51
N HIS A 101 42.66 1.64 -13.07
CA HIS A 101 43.58 0.64 -12.59
C HIS A 101 45.01 1.22 -12.53
N ASN A 102 45.40 1.80 -11.41
CA ASN A 102 46.79 1.92 -11.07
C ASN A 102 47.30 0.51 -10.80
N LYS A 103 48.01 -0.01 -11.76
CA LYS A 103 48.58 -1.34 -11.84
C LYS A 103 49.54 -1.55 -10.66
N THR A 104 49.01 -2.00 -9.51
CA THR A 104 49.84 -2.45 -8.39
C THR A 104 50.06 -3.97 -8.52
N ILE A 105 51.28 -4.30 -8.74
CA ILE A 105 51.85 -5.64 -8.86
C ILE A 105 51.41 -6.49 -7.66
N GLY A 106 50.63 -7.55 -7.93
CA GLY A 106 50.31 -8.55 -6.91
C GLY A 106 49.00 -9.32 -7.04
N SER A 107 48.12 -8.95 -7.99
CA SER A 107 46.85 -9.70 -8.15
C SER A 107 47.03 -10.95 -8.98
N THR A 108 47.11 -12.09 -8.31
CA THR A 108 47.25 -13.41 -8.94
C THR A 108 46.01 -13.84 -9.75
N ILE A 109 44.87 -13.15 -9.59
CA ILE A 109 43.62 -13.50 -10.28
C ILE A 109 43.64 -13.12 -11.76
N PHE A 110 44.22 -11.96 -12.15
CA PHE A 110 44.25 -11.52 -13.53
C PHE A 110 45.52 -11.96 -14.31
N GLN A 111 46.17 -13.04 -13.86
CA GLN A 111 47.34 -13.58 -14.61
C GLN A 111 46.89 -14.16 -15.94
N THR A 112 47.82 -14.09 -16.92
CA THR A 112 47.63 -14.71 -18.24
C THR A 112 47.55 -16.23 -18.13
N CYS A 113 46.60 -16.78 -18.84
CA CYS A 113 46.38 -18.23 -18.86
C CYS A 113 46.11 -18.76 -20.28
N LYS A 114 46.34 -20.03 -20.47
CA LYS A 114 45.91 -20.81 -21.64
C LYS A 114 44.98 -21.96 -21.27
N ILE A 115 45.06 -22.45 -20.04
CA ILE A 115 44.28 -23.51 -19.47
C ILE A 115 43.95 -23.20 -18.01
N ASP A 116 42.93 -23.83 -17.44
CA ASP A 116 42.48 -23.55 -16.06
C ASP A 116 43.56 -23.76 -15.00
N GLN A 117 44.46 -24.72 -15.21
CA GLN A 117 45.57 -24.99 -14.30
C GLN A 117 46.56 -23.85 -14.16
N ASN A 118 46.57 -22.92 -15.11
CA ASN A 118 47.39 -21.70 -14.97
C ASN A 118 46.82 -20.74 -13.94
N CYS A 119 45.55 -20.90 -13.51
CA CYS A 119 44.91 -20.02 -12.56
C CYS A 119 45.08 -20.56 -11.14
N GLY A 120 46.06 -20.00 -10.41
CA GLY A 120 46.47 -20.47 -9.09
C GLY A 120 45.54 -20.12 -7.92
N VAL A 121 44.50 -19.34 -8.14
CA VAL A 121 43.54 -18.94 -7.09
C VAL A 121 42.31 -19.84 -7.12
N ASN A 122 41.84 -20.25 -5.95
CA ASN A 122 40.63 -21.07 -5.83
C ASN A 122 39.42 -20.45 -6.52
N ASN A 123 38.58 -21.29 -7.15
CA ASN A 123 37.35 -20.88 -7.83
C ASN A 123 37.58 -19.96 -9.05
N THR A 124 38.76 -20.01 -9.67
CA THR A 124 39.06 -19.35 -10.93
C THR A 124 39.04 -20.30 -12.11
N ILE A 125 38.82 -19.77 -13.29
CA ILE A 125 38.93 -20.47 -14.58
C ILE A 125 39.70 -19.57 -15.55
N CYS A 126 40.28 -20.20 -16.61
CA CYS A 126 40.91 -19.47 -17.67
C CYS A 126 39.89 -19.05 -18.74
N ASN A 127 39.65 -17.76 -18.88
CA ASN A 127 38.93 -17.24 -20.01
C ASN A 127 39.87 -17.23 -21.23
N THR A 128 39.76 -18.23 -22.09
CA THR A 128 40.62 -18.40 -23.26
C THR A 128 40.47 -17.29 -24.30
N THR A 129 39.30 -16.63 -24.35
CA THR A 129 39.05 -15.49 -25.24
C THR A 129 39.85 -14.25 -24.82
N LYS A 130 39.94 -14.02 -23.51
CA LYS A 130 40.71 -12.91 -22.92
C LYS A 130 42.14 -13.31 -22.57
N SER A 131 42.47 -14.60 -22.63
CA SER A 131 43.71 -15.19 -22.14
C SER A 131 44.02 -14.79 -20.69
N GLN A 132 43.00 -14.74 -19.82
CA GLN A 132 43.10 -14.21 -18.46
C GLN A 132 42.27 -15.04 -17.48
N CYS A 133 42.78 -15.21 -16.25
CA CYS A 133 42.05 -15.86 -15.22
C CYS A 133 40.87 -15.00 -14.72
N GLU A 134 39.73 -15.58 -14.57
CA GLU A 134 38.52 -14.93 -14.01
C GLU A 134 37.80 -15.86 -13.01
N CYS A 135 36.91 -15.31 -12.19
CA CYS A 135 36.14 -16.13 -11.26
C CYS A 135 35.19 -17.06 -12.00
N ARG A 136 35.08 -18.27 -11.50
CA ARG A 136 34.19 -19.32 -12.01
C ARG A 136 32.72 -18.86 -11.87
N LYS A 137 31.85 -19.33 -12.75
CA LYS A 137 30.39 -19.05 -12.66
C LYS A 137 29.87 -19.36 -11.24
N GLY A 138 29.12 -18.44 -10.66
CA GLY A 138 28.62 -18.51 -9.27
C GLY A 138 29.59 -17.96 -8.22
N TYR A 139 30.69 -17.38 -8.65
CA TYR A 139 31.66 -16.69 -7.80
C TYR A 139 31.87 -15.26 -8.31
N VAL A 140 32.26 -14.37 -7.41
CA VAL A 140 32.56 -12.97 -7.67
C VAL A 140 33.94 -12.63 -7.14
N LEU A 141 34.61 -11.69 -7.80
CA LEU A 141 35.90 -11.21 -7.34
C LEU A 141 35.73 -10.39 -6.06
N SER A 142 36.49 -10.73 -5.02
CA SER A 142 36.48 -9.96 -3.76
C SER A 142 36.91 -8.51 -4.00
N SER A 143 36.48 -7.59 -3.12
CA SER A 143 36.90 -6.19 -3.13
C SER A 143 38.42 -6.06 -3.06
N SER A 144 39.09 -6.95 -2.34
CA SER A 144 40.56 -7.04 -2.29
C SER A 144 41.21 -7.55 -3.57
N LYS A 145 40.44 -8.01 -4.55
CA LYS A 145 40.90 -8.62 -5.83
C LYS A 145 41.86 -9.80 -5.66
N ARG A 146 41.82 -10.50 -4.51
CA ARG A 146 42.74 -11.59 -4.20
C ARG A 146 42.12 -12.96 -4.26
N GLU A 147 40.79 -13.05 -4.21
CA GLU A 147 40.05 -14.29 -4.17
C GLU A 147 38.71 -14.21 -4.89
N CYS A 148 38.19 -15.37 -5.25
CA CYS A 148 36.86 -15.52 -5.81
C CYS A 148 35.89 -16.03 -4.72
N LEU A 149 34.99 -15.18 -4.27
CA LEU A 149 34.01 -15.48 -3.24
C LEU A 149 32.72 -16.04 -3.87
N LYS A 150 32.05 -16.92 -3.17
CA LYS A 150 30.78 -17.45 -3.63
C LYS A 150 29.74 -16.34 -3.67
N LYS A 151 29.10 -16.14 -4.82
CA LYS A 151 28.01 -15.19 -5.01
C LYS A 151 26.84 -15.58 -4.12
N ALA A 152 26.23 -14.61 -3.43
CA ALA A 152 24.99 -14.83 -2.72
C ALA A 152 23.87 -15.27 -3.67
N ASN A 153 22.90 -16.00 -3.18
CA ASN A 153 21.70 -16.45 -3.90
C ASN A 153 20.41 -16.21 -3.10
N ALA A 154 20.54 -15.61 -1.93
CA ALA A 154 19.43 -15.23 -1.06
C ALA A 154 19.87 -14.06 -0.16
N LEU A 155 18.94 -13.36 0.46
CA LEU A 155 19.22 -12.62 1.69
C LEU A 155 19.56 -13.61 2.80
N ASP A 156 20.20 -13.13 3.85
CA ASP A 156 20.77 -13.94 4.95
C ASP A 156 21.89 -14.91 4.50
N PHE A 157 22.32 -14.82 3.23
CA PHE A 157 23.46 -15.58 2.74
C PHE A 157 24.72 -15.17 3.52
N PRO A 158 25.52 -16.16 4.01
CA PRO A 158 26.75 -15.87 4.73
C PRO A 158 27.78 -15.20 3.80
N CYS A 159 28.24 -14.03 4.18
CA CYS A 159 29.17 -13.23 3.41
C CYS A 159 30.35 -12.74 4.24
N THR A 160 31.42 -12.40 3.55
CA THR A 160 32.63 -11.76 4.09
C THR A 160 32.94 -10.46 3.38
N ASP A 161 32.26 -10.21 2.24
CA ASP A 161 32.47 -9.06 1.38
C ASP A 161 31.15 -8.61 0.76
N ASN A 162 30.94 -7.30 0.67
CA ASN A 162 29.72 -6.69 0.09
C ASN A 162 29.44 -7.15 -1.32
N ILE A 163 30.47 -7.38 -2.12
CA ILE A 163 30.34 -7.78 -3.53
C ILE A 163 29.58 -9.10 -3.69
N GLN A 164 29.61 -9.99 -2.68
CA GLN A 164 28.85 -11.24 -2.71
C GLN A 164 27.35 -10.96 -2.72
N CYS A 165 26.92 -10.00 -1.93
CA CYS A 165 25.51 -9.58 -1.78
C CYS A 165 25.06 -8.76 -3.00
N LEU A 166 25.85 -7.75 -3.38
CA LEU A 166 25.58 -6.88 -4.53
C LEU A 166 25.48 -7.65 -5.85
N ALA A 167 26.28 -8.68 -6.02
CA ALA A 167 26.21 -9.53 -7.20
C ALA A 167 24.90 -10.35 -7.26
N TYR A 168 24.22 -10.53 -6.13
CA TYR A 168 22.90 -11.17 -6.06
C TYR A 168 21.78 -10.18 -6.26
N LEU A 169 21.78 -9.09 -5.49
CA LEU A 169 20.68 -8.15 -5.41
C LEU A 169 21.21 -6.72 -5.18
N PRO A 170 20.76 -5.72 -5.97
CA PRO A 170 21.06 -4.31 -5.71
C PRO A 170 20.56 -3.86 -4.33
N ASN A 171 21.17 -2.82 -3.79
CA ASN A 171 20.84 -2.23 -2.49
C ASN A 171 20.99 -3.23 -1.32
N THR A 172 21.96 -4.13 -1.43
CA THR A 172 22.33 -5.06 -0.35
C THR A 172 23.76 -4.81 0.13
N THR A 173 24.05 -5.25 1.32
CA THR A 173 25.36 -5.17 1.95
C THR A 173 25.62 -6.40 2.80
N CYS A 174 26.90 -6.67 3.07
CA CYS A 174 27.33 -7.72 4.01
C CYS A 174 27.46 -7.12 5.40
N GLN A 175 26.53 -7.38 6.28
CA GLN A 175 26.57 -6.91 7.66
C GLN A 175 26.41 -8.08 8.62
N ASN A 176 27.21 -8.14 9.67
CA ASN A 176 27.25 -9.26 10.64
C ASN A 176 27.38 -10.63 9.95
N ASN A 177 28.22 -10.70 8.89
CA ASN A 177 28.42 -11.89 8.05
C ASN A 177 27.17 -12.40 7.31
N GLN A 178 26.18 -11.55 7.09
CA GLN A 178 24.96 -11.89 6.34
C GLN A 178 24.62 -10.79 5.34
N CYS A 179 24.12 -11.22 4.17
CA CYS A 179 23.59 -10.28 3.19
C CYS A 179 22.25 -9.73 3.65
N ILE A 180 22.16 -8.42 3.79
CA ILE A 180 20.93 -7.70 4.16
C ILE A 180 20.72 -6.51 3.21
N CYS A 181 19.53 -5.93 3.20
CA CYS A 181 19.35 -4.63 2.56
C CYS A 181 20.19 -3.55 3.26
N ILE A 182 20.67 -2.55 2.51
CA ILE A 182 21.36 -1.40 3.10
C ILE A 182 20.42 -0.63 4.06
N PRO A 183 20.96 0.18 4.98
CA PRO A 183 20.14 1.02 5.86
C PRO A 183 19.07 1.80 5.09
N GLU A 184 17.91 2.01 5.70
CA GLU A 184 16.72 2.64 5.12
C GLU A 184 16.08 1.89 3.93
N TYR A 185 16.48 0.65 3.69
CA TYR A 185 15.84 -0.24 2.74
C TYR A 185 15.28 -1.47 3.44
N HIS A 186 14.18 -2.01 2.91
CA HIS A 186 13.58 -3.25 3.38
C HIS A 186 13.38 -4.21 2.20
N PHE A 187 13.37 -5.49 2.52
CA PHE A 187 13.19 -6.54 1.50
C PHE A 187 11.71 -6.86 1.31
N VAL A 188 11.27 -6.81 0.08
CA VAL A 188 9.93 -7.23 -0.32
C VAL A 188 9.95 -7.74 -1.77
N THR A 189 9.22 -8.79 -2.04
CA THR A 189 9.04 -9.35 -3.42
C THR A 189 10.35 -9.53 -4.20
N ASN A 190 11.39 -10.05 -3.52
CA ASN A 190 12.71 -10.34 -4.11
C ASN A 190 13.60 -9.12 -4.46
N ALA A 191 13.34 -7.95 -3.87
CA ALA A 191 14.17 -6.76 -4.02
C ALA A 191 14.27 -5.96 -2.72
N CYS A 192 15.33 -5.16 -2.58
CA CYS A 192 15.46 -4.15 -1.52
C CYS A 192 14.93 -2.82 -2.02
N TYR A 193 13.86 -2.34 -1.40
CA TYR A 193 13.24 -1.05 -1.72
C TYR A 193 13.50 -0.05 -0.60
N LYS A 194 13.60 1.22 -0.98
CA LYS A 194 13.71 2.30 0.00
C LYS A 194 12.49 2.29 0.92
N THR A 195 12.71 2.41 2.22
CA THR A 195 11.65 2.45 3.24
C THR A 195 11.04 3.85 3.29
N ILE A 196 9.79 3.96 2.95
CA ILE A 196 9.03 5.22 2.95
C ILE A 196 7.89 5.11 3.94
N ASP A 197 7.92 5.93 4.99
CA ASP A 197 6.88 5.96 6.03
C ASP A 197 5.52 6.42 5.51
N VAL A 198 4.47 5.95 6.17
CA VAL A 198 3.10 6.41 5.92
C VAL A 198 3.01 7.93 6.07
N GLY A 199 2.42 8.60 5.07
CA GLY A 199 2.32 10.04 4.94
C GLY A 199 3.46 10.68 4.16
N LYS A 200 4.45 9.91 3.68
CA LYS A 200 5.56 10.40 2.85
C LYS A 200 5.38 10.04 1.38
N SER A 201 6.06 10.79 0.52
CA SER A 201 5.97 10.62 -0.93
C SER A 201 6.64 9.32 -1.38
N CYS A 202 5.98 8.58 -2.26
CA CYS A 202 6.41 7.31 -2.83
C CYS A 202 6.20 7.26 -4.34
N ASN A 203 6.86 6.29 -4.98
CA ASN A 203 6.69 6.01 -6.40
C ASN A 203 6.04 4.66 -6.67
N ARG A 204 6.12 3.74 -5.70
CA ARG A 204 5.58 2.37 -5.81
C ARG A 204 5.21 1.81 -4.44
N SER A 205 4.29 0.86 -4.41
CA SER A 205 3.77 0.30 -3.15
C SER A 205 4.81 -0.49 -2.36
N GLU A 206 5.80 -1.06 -3.03
CA GLU A 206 6.87 -1.79 -2.37
C GLU A 206 7.70 -0.90 -1.43
N GLU A 207 7.79 0.40 -1.69
CA GLU A 207 8.47 1.37 -0.81
C GLU A 207 7.74 1.55 0.53
N CYS A 208 6.43 1.31 0.55
CA CYS A 208 5.57 1.43 1.73
C CYS A 208 5.41 0.11 2.50
N ALA A 209 5.83 -1.02 1.91
CA ALA A 209 5.48 -2.38 2.36
C ALA A 209 6.13 -2.81 3.69
N HIS A 210 7.03 -1.98 4.29
CA HIS A 210 7.50 -2.18 5.66
C HIS A 210 6.36 -2.00 6.69
N VAL A 211 5.31 -1.28 6.31
CA VAL A 211 4.03 -1.24 7.02
C VAL A 211 3.09 -2.21 6.32
N ASN A 212 2.72 -3.28 7.01
CA ASN A 212 1.88 -4.33 6.44
C ASN A 212 0.52 -3.76 5.99
N GLY A 213 0.20 -3.93 4.71
CA GLY A 213 -1.02 -3.42 4.08
C GLY A 213 -0.96 -1.95 3.61
N ALA A 214 0.17 -1.26 3.76
CA ALA A 214 0.36 0.07 3.18
C ALA A 214 0.68 -0.02 1.68
N VAL A 215 0.22 0.96 0.94
CA VAL A 215 0.38 1.09 -0.51
C VAL A 215 0.79 2.52 -0.88
N CYS A 216 1.36 2.67 -2.06
CA CYS A 216 1.54 3.99 -2.65
C CYS A 216 0.26 4.36 -3.39
N THR A 217 -0.44 5.36 -2.87
CA THR A 217 -1.72 5.83 -3.42
C THR A 217 -1.54 6.56 -4.74
N ASP A 218 -2.63 6.83 -5.46
CA ASP A 218 -2.64 7.63 -6.70
C ASP A 218 -2.12 9.06 -6.49
N ARG A 219 -2.05 9.53 -5.24
CA ARG A 219 -1.45 10.83 -4.87
C ARG A 219 0.06 10.75 -4.64
N ASN A 220 0.69 9.62 -4.93
CA ASN A 220 2.10 9.34 -4.65
C ASN A 220 2.47 9.51 -3.18
N VAL A 221 1.61 9.07 -2.27
CA VAL A 221 1.86 9.08 -0.82
C VAL A 221 1.63 7.68 -0.26
N CYS A 222 2.55 7.20 0.59
CA CYS A 222 2.34 5.97 1.33
C CYS A 222 1.18 6.12 2.29
N ASP A 223 0.16 5.29 2.16
CA ASP A 223 -0.99 5.24 3.06
C ASP A 223 -1.55 3.83 3.13
N CYS A 224 -2.45 3.61 4.04
CA CYS A 224 -3.20 2.37 4.09
C CYS A 224 -4.07 2.20 2.84
N ALA A 225 -4.23 0.98 2.37
CA ALA A 225 -5.15 0.66 1.29
C ALA A 225 -6.59 1.06 1.65
N GLU A 226 -7.45 1.20 0.64
CA GLU A 226 -8.87 1.54 0.82
C GLU A 226 -9.54 0.61 1.85
N ALA A 227 -10.47 1.15 2.63
CA ALA A 227 -11.14 0.47 3.75
C ALA A 227 -10.20 -0.05 4.85
N THR A 228 -8.98 0.49 4.93
CA THR A 228 -8.07 0.18 6.04
C THR A 228 -7.53 1.46 6.69
N VAL A 229 -7.02 1.34 7.91
CA VAL A 229 -6.50 2.46 8.71
C VAL A 229 -5.23 2.05 9.43
N ILE A 230 -4.28 2.99 9.54
CA ILE A 230 -3.02 2.73 10.21
C ILE A 230 -3.24 2.48 11.71
N ASN A 231 -2.62 1.43 12.23
CA ASN A 231 -2.66 1.13 13.66
C ASN A 231 -1.80 2.12 14.47
N LYS A 232 -1.98 2.15 15.79
CA LYS A 232 -1.29 3.07 16.71
C LYS A 232 0.23 2.98 16.60
N ASP A 233 0.77 1.78 16.44
CA ASP A 233 2.21 1.52 16.33
C ASP A 233 2.76 1.84 14.94
N ARG A 234 1.91 2.20 13.98
CA ARG A 234 2.26 2.50 12.58
C ARG A 234 2.97 1.35 11.85
N LYS A 235 2.71 0.10 12.23
CA LYS A 235 3.34 -1.09 11.66
C LYS A 235 2.45 -1.88 10.70
N LYS A 236 1.14 -1.68 10.79
CA LYS A 236 0.17 -2.36 9.93
C LYS A 236 -1.08 -1.52 9.70
N CYS A 237 -1.71 -1.77 8.58
CA CYS A 237 -3.04 -1.27 8.28
C CYS A 237 -4.08 -2.28 8.75
N LEU A 238 -5.06 -1.80 9.50
CA LEU A 238 -6.16 -2.58 10.04
C LEU A 238 -7.43 -2.30 9.22
N ARG A 239 -8.25 -3.31 9.00
CA ARG A 239 -9.54 -3.13 8.34
C ARG A 239 -10.43 -2.20 9.16
N VAL A 240 -11.04 -1.22 8.52
CA VAL A 240 -12.04 -0.35 9.14
C VAL A 240 -13.33 -1.15 9.33
N ALA A 241 -13.97 -1.00 10.49
CA ALA A 241 -15.24 -1.66 10.74
C ALA A 241 -16.35 -1.10 9.83
N GLU A 242 -17.15 -1.98 9.25
CA GLU A 242 -18.28 -1.64 8.37
C GLU A 242 -19.61 -1.61 9.12
N ASP A 243 -19.66 -2.23 10.32
CA ASP A 243 -20.83 -2.22 11.20
C ASP A 243 -20.42 -2.19 12.68
N ILE A 244 -21.39 -1.87 13.55
CA ILE A 244 -21.24 -1.97 15.00
C ILE A 244 -21.18 -3.46 15.38
N LEU A 245 -20.47 -3.79 16.46
CA LEU A 245 -20.18 -5.15 16.93
C LEU A 245 -19.23 -5.95 16.03
N GLU A 246 -18.71 -5.39 14.94
CA GLU A 246 -17.62 -6.02 14.18
C GLU A 246 -16.34 -6.16 15.02
N GLU A 247 -15.56 -7.18 14.68
CA GLU A 247 -14.28 -7.43 15.36
C GLU A 247 -13.28 -6.31 15.13
N CYS A 248 -12.58 -5.95 16.18
CA CYS A 248 -11.54 -4.92 16.15
C CYS A 248 -10.33 -5.32 17.01
N GLU A 249 -9.20 -4.74 16.69
CA GLU A 249 -7.96 -4.82 17.47
C GLU A 249 -7.69 -3.49 18.19
N GLU A 250 -8.04 -2.37 17.57
CA GLU A 250 -7.83 -1.02 18.06
C GLU A 250 -9.02 -0.10 17.78
N ASP A 251 -9.21 0.91 18.62
CA ASP A 251 -10.30 1.89 18.53
C ASP A 251 -10.41 2.55 17.16
N VAL A 252 -9.27 2.78 16.50
CA VAL A 252 -9.21 3.48 15.21
C VAL A 252 -10.01 2.77 14.11
N GLN A 253 -10.16 1.45 14.20
CA GLN A 253 -10.98 0.68 13.26
C GLN A 253 -12.47 1.03 13.37
N CYS A 254 -12.93 1.26 14.59
CA CYS A 254 -14.31 1.62 14.88
C CYS A 254 -14.57 3.10 14.65
N THR A 255 -13.71 3.97 15.22
CA THR A 255 -13.89 5.43 15.18
C THR A 255 -13.81 6.02 13.79
N LYS A 256 -13.16 5.31 12.86
CA LYS A 256 -13.05 5.74 11.46
C LYS A 256 -14.40 5.74 10.74
N SER A 257 -15.26 4.76 11.04
CA SER A 257 -16.60 4.65 10.46
C SER A 257 -17.68 5.25 11.38
N PHE A 258 -17.54 5.05 12.67
CA PHE A 258 -18.56 5.40 13.65
C PHE A 258 -18.00 6.32 14.73
N PRO A 259 -18.30 7.63 14.69
CA PRO A 259 -17.94 8.54 15.79
C PRO A 259 -18.44 8.05 17.14
N ASN A 260 -17.70 8.37 18.19
CA ASN A 260 -18.04 8.00 19.59
C ASN A 260 -18.08 6.48 19.85
N THR A 261 -17.26 5.70 19.11
CA THR A 261 -17.08 4.27 19.33
C THR A 261 -15.70 3.95 19.91
N LEU A 262 -15.58 2.77 20.50
CA LEU A 262 -14.33 2.19 20.98
C LEU A 262 -14.32 0.70 20.65
N CYS A 263 -13.13 0.12 20.64
CA CYS A 263 -12.92 -1.33 20.54
C CYS A 263 -12.96 -1.93 21.96
N VAL A 264 -14.11 -2.43 22.36
CA VAL A 264 -14.33 -3.03 23.69
C VAL A 264 -14.49 -4.54 23.54
N ASN A 265 -13.68 -5.31 24.28
CA ASN A 265 -13.68 -6.77 24.19
C ASN A 265 -13.55 -7.29 22.75
N ARG A 266 -12.70 -6.64 21.94
CA ARG A 266 -12.46 -6.96 20.51
C ARG A 266 -13.68 -6.75 19.60
N THR A 267 -14.65 -5.96 20.01
CA THR A 267 -15.79 -5.57 19.19
C THR A 267 -16.01 -4.06 19.22
N CYS A 268 -16.43 -3.49 18.11
CA CYS A 268 -16.76 -2.07 18.02
C CYS A 268 -18.06 -1.81 18.78
N GLN A 269 -18.00 -0.92 19.75
CA GLN A 269 -19.15 -0.54 20.59
C GLN A 269 -19.19 0.97 20.78
N CYS A 270 -20.37 1.52 21.00
CA CYS A 270 -20.46 2.92 21.42
C CYS A 270 -19.77 3.13 22.78
N GLN A 271 -19.19 4.31 22.96
CA GLN A 271 -18.62 4.71 24.25
C GLN A 271 -19.69 4.70 25.34
N SER A 272 -19.26 4.56 26.59
CA SER A 272 -20.17 4.66 27.73
C SER A 272 -20.99 5.96 27.69
N GLY A 273 -22.30 5.88 27.88
CA GLY A 273 -23.22 7.01 27.77
C GLY A 273 -23.68 7.33 26.34
N TYR A 274 -23.38 6.42 25.39
CA TYR A 274 -23.87 6.50 24.01
C TYR A 274 -24.57 5.19 23.63
N HIS A 275 -25.54 5.30 22.71
CA HIS A 275 -26.21 4.17 22.06
C HIS A 275 -26.09 4.26 20.56
N PHE A 276 -26.20 3.13 19.86
CA PHE A 276 -26.08 3.08 18.40
C PHE A 276 -27.44 3.21 17.71
N GLU A 277 -27.54 4.15 16.80
CA GLU A 277 -28.68 4.34 15.92
C GLU A 277 -28.44 3.66 14.58
N HIS A 278 -29.18 2.59 14.32
CA HIS A 278 -29.02 1.77 13.13
C HIS A 278 -29.34 2.49 11.82
N ILE A 279 -30.30 3.43 11.84
CA ILE A 279 -30.69 4.19 10.64
C ILE A 279 -29.58 5.17 10.25
N GLU A 280 -29.08 5.91 11.20
CA GLU A 280 -28.02 6.93 11.00
C GLU A 280 -26.61 6.33 11.01
N LYS A 281 -26.47 5.07 11.42
CA LYS A 281 -25.20 4.37 11.62
C LYS A 281 -24.21 5.18 12.47
N GLN A 282 -24.67 5.69 13.59
CA GLN A 282 -23.89 6.58 14.46
C GLN A 282 -24.24 6.37 15.94
N CYS A 283 -23.26 6.62 16.81
CA CYS A 283 -23.47 6.62 18.26
C CYS A 283 -23.90 8.01 18.75
N TYR A 284 -25.06 8.08 19.39
CA TYR A 284 -25.64 9.28 19.98
C TYR A 284 -25.60 9.23 21.50
N ASN A 285 -25.59 10.41 22.15
CA ASN A 285 -25.64 10.52 23.61
C ASN A 285 -26.91 9.90 24.18
N ASN A 286 -26.80 9.26 25.34
CA ASN A 286 -27.95 8.74 26.09
C ASN A 286 -28.58 9.88 26.94
N LYS A 287 -29.38 10.74 26.33
CA LYS A 287 -30.18 11.75 27.03
C LYS A 287 -31.47 11.13 27.60
N LYS A 288 -31.69 11.33 28.88
CA LYS A 288 -32.87 10.81 29.58
C LYS A 288 -34.09 11.69 29.40
N LEU A 289 -35.24 11.15 29.72
CA LEU A 289 -36.51 11.90 29.75
C LEU A 289 -36.36 13.16 30.59
N GLY A 290 -36.70 14.33 30.00
CA GLY A 290 -36.58 15.65 30.62
C GLY A 290 -35.20 16.33 30.43
N GLU A 291 -34.21 15.64 29.91
CA GLU A 291 -32.90 16.26 29.60
C GLU A 291 -32.93 17.05 28.28
N PRO A 292 -32.06 18.07 28.14
CA PRO A 292 -31.96 18.81 26.90
C PRO A 292 -31.34 17.96 25.77
N CYS A 293 -31.91 18.04 24.56
CA CYS A 293 -31.53 17.30 23.37
C CYS A 293 -31.34 18.25 22.17
N GLY A 294 -30.50 17.83 21.22
CA GLY A 294 -30.30 18.51 19.95
C GLY A 294 -31.12 17.91 18.81
N ASN A 295 -31.39 16.62 18.88
CA ASN A 295 -32.19 15.88 17.91
C ASN A 295 -32.88 14.65 18.58
N THR A 296 -33.75 13.99 17.85
CA THR A 296 -34.52 12.85 18.35
C THR A 296 -33.63 11.65 18.74
N TYR A 297 -32.46 11.52 18.10
CA TYR A 297 -31.54 10.41 18.36
C TYR A 297 -30.76 10.57 19.67
N ASP A 298 -30.69 11.76 20.24
CA ASP A 298 -30.10 11.97 21.56
C ASP A 298 -30.92 11.37 22.67
N CYS A 299 -32.26 11.27 22.51
CA CYS A 299 -33.15 10.77 23.54
C CYS A 299 -33.15 9.24 23.57
N TYR A 300 -32.77 8.69 24.71
CA TYR A 300 -32.59 7.25 24.88
C TYR A 300 -33.30 6.70 26.10
N GLN A 301 -34.00 5.61 25.90
CA GLN A 301 -34.55 4.80 26.95
C GLN A 301 -34.23 3.34 26.63
N GLU A 302 -33.64 2.64 27.58
CA GLU A 302 -33.37 1.21 27.42
C GLU A 302 -34.69 0.43 27.33
N GLU A 303 -34.87 -0.24 26.19
CA GLU A 303 -36.10 -0.97 25.89
C GLU A 303 -35.90 -2.49 26.04
N ASN A 304 -36.86 -3.16 26.66
CA ASN A 304 -36.85 -4.60 26.79
C ASN A 304 -37.56 -5.24 25.56
N GLY A 305 -36.78 -5.59 24.53
CA GLY A 305 -37.29 -6.35 23.38
C GLY A 305 -37.15 -5.60 22.02
N ASN A 306 -37.58 -6.28 20.95
CA ASN A 306 -37.57 -5.77 19.58
C ASN A 306 -38.67 -4.70 19.37
N VAL A 307 -38.46 -3.50 19.86
CA VAL A 307 -39.39 -2.38 19.63
C VAL A 307 -38.92 -1.61 18.43
N THR A 308 -39.74 -1.50 17.39
CA THR A 308 -39.46 -0.75 16.15
C THR A 308 -39.73 0.74 16.31
N GLU A 309 -40.41 1.15 17.39
CA GLU A 309 -40.79 2.54 17.65
C GLU A 309 -40.10 3.03 18.92
N LYS A 310 -39.48 4.22 18.83
CA LYS A 310 -38.83 4.87 19.98
C LYS A 310 -39.88 5.40 20.97
N ALA A 311 -39.72 5.04 22.24
CA ALA A 311 -40.59 5.53 23.30
C ALA A 311 -40.35 7.01 23.67
N VAL A 312 -39.18 7.55 23.32
CA VAL A 312 -38.77 8.94 23.63
C VAL A 312 -38.38 9.68 22.37
N THR A 313 -38.69 10.97 22.32
CA THR A 313 -38.35 11.85 21.20
C THR A 313 -37.89 13.23 21.72
N CYS A 314 -37.25 14.03 20.86
CA CYS A 314 -36.81 15.39 21.20
C CYS A 314 -37.85 16.38 20.73
N GLU A 315 -38.56 17.04 21.64
CA GLU A 315 -39.47 18.13 21.33
C GLU A 315 -39.05 19.38 22.07
N LYS A 316 -38.99 20.50 21.36
CA LYS A 316 -38.61 21.83 21.91
C LYS A 316 -37.29 21.74 22.70
N ASN A 317 -36.33 21.00 22.17
CA ASN A 317 -35.01 20.76 22.75
C ASN A 317 -35.02 20.03 24.11
N VAL A 318 -36.04 19.25 24.39
CA VAL A 318 -36.15 18.44 25.61
C VAL A 318 -36.66 17.05 25.23
N CYS A 319 -36.09 16.01 25.84
CA CYS A 319 -36.56 14.63 25.66
C CYS A 319 -37.91 14.44 26.32
N VAL A 320 -38.93 14.03 25.57
CA VAL A 320 -40.29 13.76 25.99
C VAL A 320 -40.74 12.38 25.52
N CYS A 321 -41.83 11.88 26.03
CA CYS A 321 -42.41 10.65 25.51
C CYS A 321 -42.96 10.86 24.10
N ALA A 322 -42.67 9.90 23.21
CA ALA A 322 -43.18 9.91 21.84
C ALA A 322 -44.71 9.74 21.81
N GLU A 323 -45.33 10.01 20.67
CA GLU A 323 -46.75 9.78 20.44
C GLU A 323 -47.11 8.32 20.78
N ASN A 324 -48.27 8.10 21.47
CA ASN A 324 -48.73 6.82 21.98
C ASN A 324 -47.98 6.25 23.20
N TYR A 325 -47.08 7.03 23.80
CA TYR A 325 -46.39 6.67 25.03
C TYR A 325 -46.77 7.65 26.14
N GLU A 326 -46.99 7.15 27.32
CA GLU A 326 -47.29 7.94 28.52
C GLU A 326 -46.11 7.92 29.49
N ARG A 327 -45.84 9.06 30.12
CA ARG A 327 -44.82 9.13 31.17
C ARG A 327 -45.30 8.40 32.42
N LYS A 328 -44.54 7.41 32.85
CA LYS A 328 -44.69 6.74 34.12
C LYS A 328 -43.37 6.76 34.87
N ASP A 329 -43.31 7.53 35.93
CA ASP A 329 -42.07 7.85 36.65
C ASP A 329 -41.02 8.50 35.71
N ASP A 330 -39.87 7.91 35.58
CA ASP A 330 -38.76 8.35 34.71
C ASP A 330 -38.68 7.63 33.35
N ARG A 331 -39.76 6.95 32.93
CA ARG A 331 -39.85 6.18 31.69
C ARG A 331 -41.10 6.50 30.89
N CYS A 332 -41.01 6.30 29.61
CA CYS A 332 -42.14 6.30 28.69
C CYS A 332 -42.62 4.85 28.52
N VAL A 333 -43.85 4.60 28.78
CA VAL A 333 -44.48 3.28 28.60
C VAL A 333 -45.56 3.39 27.54
N SER A 334 -45.76 2.34 26.75
CA SER A 334 -46.84 2.31 25.76
C SER A 334 -48.17 2.53 26.51
N GLY A 335 -48.88 3.59 26.14
CA GLY A 335 -50.23 3.83 26.58
C GLY A 335 -51.05 2.64 26.09
N GLY A 336 -51.34 1.70 26.98
CA GLY A 336 -52.21 0.58 26.63
C GLY A 336 -53.48 1.18 26.01
N SER A 337 -53.76 0.81 24.76
CA SER A 337 -55.03 1.14 24.14
C SER A 337 -56.10 0.75 25.16
N HIS A 338 -56.75 1.79 25.74
CA HIS A 338 -58.01 1.57 26.40
C HIS A 338 -58.92 0.93 25.36
N LEU A 339 -58.87 -0.38 25.25
CA LEU A 339 -59.94 -1.11 24.62
C LEU A 339 -61.17 -0.66 25.40
N LEU A 340 -61.89 0.33 24.84
CA LEU A 340 -63.26 0.53 25.23
C LEU A 340 -63.89 -0.88 25.21
N PRO A 341 -64.49 -1.34 26.33
CA PRO A 341 -65.09 -2.64 26.34
C PRO A 341 -66.08 -2.64 25.18
N VAL A 342 -65.73 -3.37 24.11
CA VAL A 342 -66.69 -3.67 23.04
C VAL A 342 -67.73 -4.46 23.74
N LEU A 343 -68.80 -3.79 24.18
CA LEU A 343 -70.00 -4.43 24.58
C LEU A 343 -70.34 -5.43 23.49
N PRO A 344 -70.38 -6.72 23.80
CA PRO A 344 -70.55 -7.74 22.80
C PRO A 344 -71.86 -7.45 22.07
N THR A 345 -71.75 -7.04 20.82
CA THR A 345 -72.83 -6.78 19.83
C THR A 345 -73.80 -7.99 19.80
N PHE A 346 -73.38 -9.13 20.30
CA PHE A 346 -74.25 -10.31 20.51
C PHE A 346 -75.40 -10.10 21.52
N LEU A 347 -75.26 -9.22 22.51
CA LEU A 347 -76.38 -8.95 23.47
C LEU A 347 -77.44 -8.08 22.81
N VAL A 348 -77.07 -7.15 21.91
CA VAL A 348 -78.02 -6.29 21.18
C VAL A 348 -78.83 -7.09 20.15
N THR A 349 -78.20 -8.06 19.48
CA THR A 349 -78.92 -8.93 18.53
C THR A 349 -79.87 -9.93 19.24
N ILE A 350 -79.49 -10.41 20.42
CA ILE A 350 -80.37 -11.28 21.17
C ILE A 350 -81.62 -10.50 21.74
N ILE A 351 -81.44 -9.26 22.19
CA ILE A 351 -82.56 -8.42 22.64
C ILE A 351 -83.50 -8.07 21.45
N CYS A 352 -82.94 -7.74 20.26
CA CYS A 352 -83.81 -7.53 19.09
C CYS A 352 -84.55 -8.77 18.63
N LEU A 353 -83.94 -9.97 18.71
CA LEU A 353 -84.61 -11.21 18.32
C LEU A 353 -85.72 -11.66 19.33
N ILE A 354 -85.59 -11.27 20.57
CA ILE A 354 -86.67 -11.57 21.58
C ILE A 354 -87.86 -10.59 21.44
N SER A 355 -87.58 -9.31 21.00
CA SER A 355 -88.65 -8.34 20.77
C SER A 355 -89.51 -8.66 19.54
N PHE A 356 -89.00 -9.40 18.56
CA PHE A 356 -89.77 -9.83 17.39
C PHE A 356 -90.55 -11.11 17.54
N ARG A 357 -90.55 -11.75 18.72
CA ARG A 357 -91.34 -12.98 18.99
C ARG A 357 -92.54 -12.77 19.94
N LEU A 358 -92.84 -11.52 20.31
CA LEU A 358 -93.96 -11.18 21.21
C LEU A 358 -95.08 -10.34 20.58
N ASP A 359 -95.14 -10.30 19.23
CA ASP A 359 -96.31 -9.83 18.45
C ASP A 359 -96.91 -10.92 17.62
#